data_ee4b8df70f2180afa962a60976b0fa8d
#
_entry.id   ee4b8df70f2180afa962a60976b0fa8d
#
_cell.length_a   1.000
_cell.length_b   1.000
_cell.length_c   1.000
_cell.angle_alpha   90.00
_cell.angle_beta   90.00
_cell.angle_gamma   90.00
#
_symmetry.space_group_name_H-M   'P 1'
#
loop_
_entity.id
_entity.type
_entity.pdbx_description
1 polymer ?
#
loop_
_entity_poly.entity_id
_entity_poly.type
_entity_poly.pdbx_seq_one_letter_code
_entity_poly.pdbx_strand_id
1 'polypeptide(L)'
;MTIFGKTIPNPIGVAAGFDKDAEVYNSLFKLGFGFVEVGTITPIKQYGNSKPRVFRLEEDEALINRLGFNNLGSEITSFRIQNNKPNGLLGINIGPNKDTKDRIEDYLVCLRKFHN
;
A
#
# COMPACT_ATOMS: atom_id res chain seq x y z
N MET A 1 3.06 12.59 18.97
CA MET A 1 1.95 13.35 18.35
C MET A 1 0.75 12.44 18.20
N THR A 2 -0.47 12.99 18.05
CA THR A 2 -1.68 12.17 17.94
C THR A 2 -2.33 12.37 16.58
N ILE A 3 -2.62 11.28 15.87
CA ILE A 3 -3.30 11.25 14.56
C ILE A 3 -4.42 10.21 14.64
N PHE A 4 -5.64 10.57 14.25
CA PHE A 4 -6.83 9.70 14.32
C PHE A 4 -7.02 9.04 15.71
N GLY A 5 -6.77 9.80 16.78
CA GLY A 5 -6.87 9.28 18.15
C GLY A 5 -5.75 8.32 18.60
N LYS A 6 -4.77 8.05 17.75
CA LYS A 6 -3.61 7.19 18.05
C LYS A 6 -2.35 8.02 18.24
N THR A 7 -1.59 7.71 19.27
CA THR A 7 -0.27 8.33 19.49
C THR A 7 0.78 7.65 18.62
N ILE A 8 1.48 8.45 17.82
CA ILE A 8 2.62 7.98 17.01
C ILE A 8 3.93 8.56 17.54
N PRO A 9 5.05 7.84 17.46
CA PRO A 9 6.33 8.27 18.04
C PRO A 9 6.94 9.48 17.31
N ASN A 10 6.73 9.59 16.01
CA ASN A 10 7.24 10.68 15.17
C ASN A 10 6.39 10.84 13.90
N PRO A 11 6.51 11.95 13.15
CA PRO A 11 5.73 12.22 11.95
C PRO A 11 6.31 11.60 10.66
N ILE A 12 7.34 10.77 10.75
CA ILE A 12 7.98 10.16 9.58
C ILE A 12 7.35 8.81 9.32
N GLY A 13 6.82 8.61 8.13
CA GLY A 13 6.19 7.36 7.72
C GLY A 13 6.66 6.86 6.38
N VAL A 14 6.28 5.63 6.06
CA VAL A 14 6.52 5.02 4.76
C VAL A 14 5.25 5.11 3.93
N ALA A 15 5.35 5.73 2.75
CA ALA A 15 4.23 5.87 1.82
C ALA A 15 3.95 4.57 1.05
N ALA A 16 2.73 4.45 0.53
CA ALA A 16 2.33 3.36 -0.34
C ALA A 16 3.29 3.21 -1.54
N GLY A 17 3.51 1.96 -1.94
CA GLY A 17 4.41 1.61 -3.03
C GLY A 17 5.68 0.88 -2.58
N PHE A 18 6.10 1.04 -1.33
CA PHE A 18 7.21 0.28 -0.76
C PHE A 18 6.76 -1.12 -0.33
N ASP A 19 5.76 -1.22 0.53
CA ASP A 19 5.15 -2.49 0.96
C ASP A 19 3.78 -2.67 0.30
N LYS A 20 3.79 -3.17 -0.95
CA LYS A 20 2.57 -3.22 -1.77
C LYS A 20 1.54 -4.24 -1.28
N ASP A 21 2.00 -5.30 -0.64
CA ASP A 21 1.20 -6.48 -0.33
C ASP A 21 1.19 -6.81 1.17
N ALA A 22 1.54 -5.84 2.03
CA ALA A 22 1.60 -5.96 3.48
C ALA A 22 2.50 -7.12 3.96
N GLU A 23 3.74 -7.12 3.49
CA GLU A 23 4.73 -8.16 3.84
C GLU A 23 5.65 -7.75 4.97
N VAL A 24 5.98 -6.44 5.06
CA VAL A 24 7.07 -5.96 5.94
C VAL A 24 6.69 -4.81 6.87
N TYR A 25 5.45 -4.33 6.90
CA TYR A 25 5.02 -3.16 7.68
C TYR A 25 5.41 -3.22 9.16
N ASN A 26 5.33 -4.41 9.80
CA ASN A 26 5.76 -4.55 11.20
C ASN A 26 7.28 -4.42 11.38
N SER A 27 8.06 -4.79 10.38
CA SER A 27 9.51 -4.54 10.39
C SER A 27 9.82 -3.06 10.22
N LEU A 28 9.03 -2.33 9.45
CA LEU A 28 9.16 -0.88 9.30
C LEU A 28 8.84 -0.15 10.62
N PHE A 29 7.84 -0.58 11.37
CA PHE A 29 7.60 -0.05 12.72
C PHE A 29 8.79 -0.29 13.66
N LYS A 30 9.43 -1.48 13.59
CA LYS A 30 10.65 -1.77 14.37
C LYS A 30 11.85 -0.89 13.99
N LEU A 31 11.91 -0.42 12.74
CA LEU A 31 12.93 0.54 12.30
C LEU A 31 12.65 1.97 12.81
N GLY A 32 11.50 2.23 13.44
CA GLY A 32 11.18 3.50 14.08
C GLY A 32 10.24 4.40 13.29
N PHE A 33 9.67 3.97 12.16
CA PHE A 33 8.66 4.77 11.46
C PHE A 33 7.41 4.95 12.30
N GLY A 34 6.88 6.18 12.33
CA GLY A 34 5.70 6.55 13.11
C GLY A 34 4.40 6.00 12.54
N PHE A 35 4.34 5.82 11.23
CA PHE A 35 3.22 5.18 10.52
C PHE A 35 3.73 4.53 9.23
N VAL A 36 2.94 3.59 8.71
CA VAL A 36 3.23 2.90 7.45
C VAL A 36 1.96 2.84 6.62
N GLU A 37 2.06 3.09 5.32
CA GLU A 37 0.99 2.92 4.35
C GLU A 37 1.37 1.79 3.39
N VAL A 38 0.54 0.73 3.35
CA VAL A 38 0.70 -0.40 2.43
C VAL A 38 -0.15 -0.21 1.17
N GLY A 39 0.20 -0.87 0.09
CA GLY A 39 -0.52 -0.80 -1.18
C GLY A 39 0.25 -0.05 -2.27
N THR A 40 -0.40 0.36 -3.35
CA THR A 40 -1.85 0.37 -3.63
C THR A 40 -2.37 -1.05 -3.84
N ILE A 41 -3.48 -1.34 -3.18
CA ILE A 41 -4.16 -2.64 -3.24
C ILE A 41 -5.40 -2.50 -4.13
N THR A 42 -5.60 -3.43 -5.04
CA THR A 42 -6.80 -3.52 -5.89
C THR A 42 -7.67 -4.71 -5.47
N PRO A 43 -8.97 -4.75 -5.81
CA PRO A 43 -9.84 -5.88 -5.47
C PRO A 43 -9.24 -7.23 -5.84
N ILE A 44 -8.81 -7.36 -7.08
CA ILE A 44 -8.14 -8.58 -7.57
C ILE A 44 -6.69 -8.30 -7.92
N LYS A 45 -5.87 -9.34 -7.88
CA LYS A 45 -4.46 -9.29 -8.30
C LYS A 45 -4.30 -8.68 -9.68
N GLN A 46 -3.26 -7.84 -9.84
CA GLN A 46 -2.82 -7.38 -11.16
C GLN A 46 -1.29 -7.27 -11.24
N TYR A 47 -0.75 -7.48 -12.44
CA TYR A 47 0.70 -7.52 -12.66
C TYR A 47 1.31 -6.15 -12.92
N GLY A 48 0.47 -5.14 -13.14
CA GLY A 48 0.91 -3.81 -13.54
C GLY A 48 1.29 -3.72 -15.01
N ASN A 49 2.01 -2.65 -15.36
CA ASN A 49 2.45 -2.41 -16.73
C ASN A 49 3.62 -3.33 -17.12
N SER A 50 3.81 -3.55 -18.43
CA SER A 50 4.95 -4.28 -18.97
C SER A 50 6.28 -3.59 -18.64
N LYS A 51 7.34 -4.38 -18.51
CA LYS A 51 8.70 -3.87 -18.32
C LYS A 51 9.32 -3.43 -19.65
N PRO A 52 10.24 -2.43 -19.66
CA PRO A 52 10.74 -1.66 -18.53
C PRO A 52 9.69 -0.67 -18.00
N ARG A 53 9.63 -0.48 -16.68
CA ARG A 53 8.62 0.36 -16.02
C ARG A 53 9.15 1.22 -14.86
N VAL A 54 10.46 1.20 -14.67
CA VAL A 54 11.20 2.09 -13.75
C VAL A 54 12.42 2.57 -14.49
N PHE A 55 12.66 3.87 -14.47
CA PHE A 55 13.75 4.54 -15.18
C PHE A 55 14.49 5.46 -14.23
N ARG A 56 15.83 5.33 -14.19
CA ARG A 56 16.70 6.24 -13.43
C ARG A 56 17.15 7.37 -14.37
N LEU A 57 17.05 8.58 -13.88
CA LEU A 57 17.55 9.79 -14.52
C LEU A 57 18.73 10.26 -13.70
N GLU A 58 19.93 9.74 -14.00
CA GLU A 58 21.11 9.95 -13.17
C GLU A 58 21.53 11.44 -13.14
N GLU A 59 21.46 12.12 -14.26
CA GLU A 59 21.79 13.55 -14.39
C GLU A 59 20.84 14.46 -13.58
N ASP A 60 19.57 14.05 -13.41
CA ASP A 60 18.54 14.80 -12.70
C ASP A 60 18.36 14.27 -11.25
N GLU A 61 19.13 13.28 -10.81
CA GLU A 61 18.97 12.58 -9.54
C GLU A 61 17.52 12.12 -9.28
N ALA A 62 16.83 11.65 -10.33
CA ALA A 62 15.40 11.36 -10.30
C ALA A 62 15.05 9.93 -10.74
N LEU A 63 13.81 9.55 -10.44
CA LEU A 63 13.21 8.29 -10.86
C LEU A 63 11.86 8.54 -11.51
N ILE A 64 11.66 7.96 -12.69
CA ILE A 64 10.35 7.87 -13.33
C ILE A 64 9.85 6.43 -13.21
N ASN A 65 8.59 6.25 -12.86
CA ASN A 65 7.97 4.94 -12.90
C ASN A 65 6.59 4.96 -13.58
N ARG A 66 6.24 3.80 -14.11
CA ARG A 66 4.91 3.46 -14.62
C ARG A 66 4.52 2.06 -14.17
N LEU A 67 4.65 1.78 -12.87
CA LEU A 67 4.46 0.44 -12.29
C LEU A 67 3.08 -0.15 -12.58
N GLY A 68 2.01 0.69 -12.56
CA GLY A 68 0.66 0.27 -12.88
C GLY A 68 -0.01 -0.53 -11.77
N PHE A 69 0.27 -0.20 -10.50
CA PHE A 69 -0.33 -0.77 -9.31
C PHE A 69 -0.27 -2.30 -9.26
N ASN A 70 0.92 -2.86 -9.53
CA ASN A 70 1.13 -4.30 -9.36
C ASN A 70 0.98 -4.69 -7.90
N ASN A 71 0.10 -5.66 -7.61
CA ASN A 71 -0.19 -6.16 -6.26
C ASN A 71 -0.89 -7.52 -6.33
N LEU A 72 -0.95 -8.22 -5.18
CA LEU A 72 -1.55 -9.56 -5.08
C LEU A 72 -3.07 -9.56 -4.84
N GLY A 73 -3.68 -8.38 -4.71
CA GLY A 73 -5.11 -8.23 -4.48
C GLY A 73 -5.50 -8.18 -3.01
N SER A 74 -6.73 -7.73 -2.78
CA SER A 74 -7.25 -7.43 -1.44
C SER A 74 -7.37 -8.67 -0.54
N GLU A 75 -7.64 -9.84 -1.09
CA GLU A 75 -7.78 -11.09 -0.32
C GLU A 75 -6.48 -11.46 0.40
N ILE A 76 -5.37 -11.52 -0.34
CA ILE A 76 -4.07 -11.90 0.22
C ILE A 76 -3.59 -10.85 1.23
N THR A 77 -3.76 -9.57 0.90
CA THR A 77 -3.30 -8.50 1.76
C THR A 77 -4.11 -8.44 3.06
N SER A 78 -5.45 -8.57 2.99
CA SER A 78 -6.27 -8.61 4.20
C SER A 78 -5.95 -9.83 5.08
N PHE A 79 -5.75 -11.00 4.49
CA PHE A 79 -5.33 -12.20 5.20
C PHE A 79 -4.01 -11.98 5.96
N ARG A 80 -3.01 -11.36 5.32
CA ARG A 80 -1.72 -11.04 5.96
C ARG A 80 -1.89 -10.10 7.16
N ILE A 81 -2.68 -9.03 7.01
CA ILE A 81 -2.91 -8.05 8.08
C ILE A 81 -3.69 -8.67 9.25
N GLN A 82 -4.69 -9.52 8.98
CA GLN A 82 -5.43 -10.21 10.01
C GLN A 82 -4.58 -11.18 10.84
N ASN A 83 -3.65 -11.90 10.17
CA ASN A 83 -2.77 -12.87 10.83
C ASN A 83 -1.52 -12.25 11.47
N ASN A 84 -1.18 -11.03 11.12
CA ASN A 84 -0.04 -10.32 11.70
C ASN A 84 -0.45 -8.88 12.03
N LYS A 85 -1.13 -8.69 13.17
CA LYS A 85 -1.70 -7.38 13.56
C LYS A 85 -0.64 -6.28 13.55
N PRO A 86 -0.99 -5.08 13.06
CA PRO A 86 -0.06 -3.95 13.04
C PRO A 86 0.36 -3.51 14.45
N ASN A 87 1.66 -3.31 14.64
CA ASN A 87 2.24 -2.78 15.88
C ASN A 87 2.18 -1.25 15.97
N GLY A 88 1.61 -0.57 14.97
CA GLY A 88 1.52 0.88 14.87
C GLY A 88 0.36 1.32 13.99
N LEU A 89 0.38 2.61 13.61
CA LEU A 89 -0.62 3.17 12.71
C LEU A 89 -0.36 2.68 11.28
N LEU A 90 -1.19 1.74 10.82
CA LEU A 90 -1.16 1.22 9.46
C LEU A 90 -2.25 1.90 8.62
N GLY A 91 -1.85 2.53 7.52
CA GLY A 91 -2.71 3.00 6.46
C GLY A 91 -2.79 1.98 5.32
N ILE A 92 -3.92 1.95 4.64
CA ILE A 92 -4.13 1.06 3.49
C ILE A 92 -4.51 1.89 2.29
N ASN A 93 -3.62 1.94 1.30
CA ASN A 93 -3.87 2.60 0.04
C ASN A 93 -4.65 1.65 -0.89
N ILE A 94 -5.79 2.08 -1.37
CA ILE A 94 -6.68 1.28 -2.22
C ILE A 94 -6.88 1.95 -3.57
N GLY A 95 -7.10 1.15 -4.59
CA GLY A 95 -7.34 1.63 -5.94
C GLY A 95 -8.13 0.63 -6.79
N PRO A 96 -8.67 1.07 -7.94
CA PRO A 96 -9.39 0.19 -8.84
C PRO A 96 -8.43 -0.66 -9.67
N ASN A 97 -8.89 -1.81 -10.10
CA ASN A 97 -8.20 -2.60 -11.12
C ASN A 97 -8.15 -1.84 -12.45
N LYS A 98 -7.12 -2.11 -13.26
CA LYS A 98 -6.91 -1.44 -14.56
C LYS A 98 -8.07 -1.64 -15.53
N ASP A 99 -8.55 -2.87 -15.59
CA ASP A 99 -9.53 -3.30 -16.60
C ASP A 99 -10.97 -3.39 -16.03
N THR A 100 -11.21 -2.75 -14.87
CA THR A 100 -12.55 -2.71 -14.28
C THR A 100 -13.48 -1.78 -15.08
N LYS A 101 -14.76 -2.16 -15.14
CA LYS A 101 -15.83 -1.31 -15.70
C LYS A 101 -16.39 -0.33 -14.68
N ASP A 102 -16.40 -0.72 -13.41
CA ASP A 102 -16.91 0.10 -12.30
C ASP A 102 -15.80 0.37 -11.27
N ARG A 103 -15.17 1.52 -11.43
CA ARG A 103 -14.08 1.96 -10.53
C ARG A 103 -14.57 2.28 -9.13
N ILE A 104 -15.82 2.73 -9.00
CA ILE A 104 -16.40 3.07 -7.69
C ILE A 104 -16.63 1.79 -6.91
N GLU A 105 -17.20 0.76 -7.53
CA GLU A 105 -17.41 -0.54 -6.86
C GLU A 105 -16.08 -1.14 -6.41
N ASP A 106 -15.00 -1.02 -7.18
CA ASP A 106 -13.67 -1.50 -6.78
C ASP A 106 -13.18 -0.83 -5.48
N TYR A 107 -13.39 0.48 -5.33
CA TYR A 107 -13.08 1.18 -4.07
C TYR A 107 -13.95 0.68 -2.92
N LEU A 108 -15.25 0.47 -3.16
CA LEU A 108 -16.18 -0.03 -2.15
C LEU A 108 -15.83 -1.45 -1.71
N VAL A 109 -15.44 -2.32 -2.64
CA VAL A 109 -14.98 -3.69 -2.34
C VAL A 109 -13.77 -3.65 -1.41
N CYS A 110 -12.75 -2.86 -1.76
CA CYS A 110 -11.57 -2.71 -0.91
C CYS A 110 -11.90 -2.08 0.44
N LEU A 111 -12.72 -1.02 0.46
CA LEU A 111 -13.13 -0.35 1.70
C LEU A 111 -13.84 -1.32 2.65
N ARG A 112 -14.83 -2.09 2.17
CA ARG A 112 -15.52 -3.11 2.97
C ARG A 112 -14.57 -4.19 3.49
N LYS A 113 -13.55 -4.56 2.69
CA LYS A 113 -12.58 -5.58 3.06
C LYS A 113 -11.67 -5.18 4.22
N PHE A 114 -11.31 -3.90 4.32
CA PHE A 114 -10.34 -3.38 5.30
C PHE A 114 -10.96 -2.55 6.43
N HIS A 115 -12.27 -2.31 6.39
CA HIS A 115 -12.96 -1.49 7.40
C HIS A 115 -13.12 -2.18 8.77
N ASN A 116 -13.00 -3.52 8.83
CA ASN A 116 -13.23 -4.32 10.06
C ASN A 116 -11.96 -4.51 10.88
#